data_cfa47044f82a5f0d8e73d6dd9d05e633
#
_entry.id   cfa47044f82a5f0d8e73d6dd9d05e633
#
_cell.length_a   1.000
_cell.length_b   1.000
_cell.length_c   1.000
_cell.angle_alpha   90.00
_cell.angle_beta   90.00
_cell.angle_gamma   90.00
#
_symmetry.space_group_name_H-M   'P 1'
#
loop_
_entity.id
_entity.type
_entity.pdbx_description
1 polymer ?
#
loop_
_entity_poly.entity_id
_entity_poly.type
_entity_poly.pdbx_seq_one_letter_code
_entity_poly.pdbx_strand_id
1 'polypeptide(L)'
;MPELPEVEVTRRSFSDRIAGASVLGVHVGKPLRWPLGCEPSALEGRTVHTVTRRGKYLILQMDDGILLLHLGMSGSLQFAPELPERGPHDHFELHTTRGVLRLHDPRRFGAVVFAAGMDAPPATRLLGRLGVEPLEAGFDPLRFHQALRQRRISIKQALLAGDTVVGVGNIYASEALFAAGIRPSVRADRLSKPRALRLHGAIVTVLQRALALGGSTLRDFSSAEGQTGYFQLDAMVYGRAGLPCRVCGSFVKVVRQGQRSTFFCPSCQKP
;
A
#
# COMPACT_ATOMS: atom_id res chain seq x y z
N MET A 1 -2.98 7.47 3.49
CA MET A 1 -1.99 6.90 2.53
C MET A 1 -2.43 5.49 2.23
N PRO A 2 -2.71 5.14 1.00
CA PRO A 2 -3.02 3.78 0.62
C PRO A 2 -1.90 2.81 1.03
N GLU A 3 -2.28 1.72 1.71
CA GLU A 3 -1.40 0.64 2.10
C GLU A 3 -1.71 -0.60 1.22
N LEU A 4 -1.18 -1.77 1.53
CA LEU A 4 -1.36 -2.96 0.69
C LEU A 4 -2.85 -3.26 0.38
N PRO A 5 -3.77 -3.27 1.35
CA PRO A 5 -5.17 -3.58 1.05
C PRO A 5 -5.82 -2.60 0.08
N GLU A 6 -5.59 -1.29 0.25
CA GLU A 6 -6.16 -0.27 -0.64
C GLU A 6 -5.61 -0.41 -2.07
N VAL A 7 -4.30 -0.65 -2.20
CA VAL A 7 -3.67 -0.85 -3.51
C VAL A 7 -4.18 -2.13 -4.18
N GLU A 8 -4.38 -3.21 -3.43
CA GLU A 8 -4.92 -4.47 -3.97
C GLU A 8 -6.39 -4.33 -4.37
N VAL A 9 -7.22 -3.66 -3.57
CA VAL A 9 -8.61 -3.36 -3.91
C VAL A 9 -8.69 -2.53 -5.19
N THR A 10 -7.84 -1.49 -5.29
CA THR A 10 -7.73 -0.69 -6.52
C THR A 10 -7.33 -1.56 -7.70
N ARG A 11 -6.33 -2.43 -7.58
CA ARG A 11 -5.92 -3.35 -8.64
C ARG A 11 -7.10 -4.20 -9.14
N ARG A 12 -7.79 -4.84 -8.21
CA ARG A 12 -8.92 -5.74 -8.52
C ARG A 12 -10.06 -5.02 -9.25
N SER A 13 -10.28 -3.74 -8.96
CA SER A 13 -11.39 -2.99 -9.53
C SER A 13 -11.24 -2.68 -11.03
N PHE A 14 -10.01 -2.75 -11.58
CA PHE A 14 -9.80 -2.42 -13.00
C PHE A 14 -8.91 -3.40 -13.77
N SER A 15 -8.18 -4.31 -13.10
CA SER A 15 -7.18 -5.17 -13.76
C SER A 15 -7.73 -5.95 -14.95
N ASP A 16 -8.88 -6.59 -14.78
CA ASP A 16 -9.46 -7.44 -15.82
C ASP A 16 -10.09 -6.61 -16.96
N ARG A 17 -10.51 -5.38 -16.64
CA ARG A 17 -11.10 -4.47 -17.64
C ARG A 17 -10.06 -3.84 -18.55
N ILE A 18 -8.85 -3.53 -18.04
CA ILE A 18 -7.77 -2.94 -18.84
C ILE A 18 -6.91 -3.99 -19.53
N ALA A 19 -6.93 -5.24 -19.07
CA ALA A 19 -6.12 -6.32 -19.66
C ALA A 19 -6.49 -6.53 -21.13
N GLY A 20 -5.48 -6.60 -22.02
CA GLY A 20 -5.63 -6.69 -23.47
C GLY A 20 -5.96 -5.36 -24.16
N ALA A 21 -5.98 -4.25 -23.45
CA ALA A 21 -6.22 -2.93 -24.05
C ALA A 21 -4.93 -2.37 -24.67
N SER A 22 -5.03 -1.78 -25.86
CA SER A 22 -3.93 -1.03 -26.48
C SER A 22 -3.97 0.43 -26.05
N VAL A 23 -2.81 1.02 -25.81
CA VAL A 23 -2.65 2.44 -25.44
C VAL A 23 -2.85 3.31 -26.66
N LEU A 24 -3.77 4.24 -26.58
CA LEU A 24 -4.12 5.23 -27.62
C LEU A 24 -3.43 6.57 -27.42
N GLY A 25 -3.06 6.90 -26.19
CA GLY A 25 -2.41 8.15 -25.84
C GLY A 25 -2.14 8.26 -24.35
N VAL A 26 -1.25 9.17 -23.99
CA VAL A 26 -0.86 9.41 -22.61
C VAL A 26 -0.88 10.91 -22.32
N HIS A 27 -1.53 11.29 -21.22
CA HIS A 27 -1.45 12.65 -20.71
C HIS A 27 -0.61 12.68 -19.42
N VAL A 28 0.34 13.58 -19.35
CA VAL A 28 1.14 13.87 -18.15
C VAL A 28 0.89 15.31 -17.74
N GLY A 29 0.31 15.51 -16.57
CA GLY A 29 0.03 16.80 -15.98
C GLY A 29 1.21 17.37 -15.21
N LYS A 30 0.93 17.96 -14.03
CA LYS A 30 2.02 18.50 -13.18
C LYS A 30 2.95 17.39 -12.69
N PRO A 31 4.25 17.67 -12.50
CA PRO A 31 5.24 16.69 -12.07
C PRO A 31 4.82 15.95 -10.80
N LEU A 32 4.85 14.64 -10.86
CA LEU A 32 4.72 13.72 -9.73
C LEU A 32 6.08 13.55 -9.02
N ARG A 33 6.13 12.63 -8.05
CA ARG A 33 7.34 12.40 -7.24
C ARG A 33 8.57 12.02 -8.06
N TRP A 34 8.39 11.27 -9.16
CA TRP A 34 9.44 10.89 -10.10
C TRP A 34 8.94 11.11 -11.53
N PRO A 35 9.83 11.37 -12.47
CA PRO A 35 9.48 11.49 -13.88
C PRO A 35 8.98 10.16 -14.44
N LEU A 36 8.23 10.21 -15.52
CA LEU A 36 7.73 9.03 -16.23
C LEU A 36 8.85 8.10 -16.70
N GLY A 37 9.99 8.66 -17.06
CA GLY A 37 11.17 7.91 -17.48
C GLY A 37 11.23 7.57 -18.96
N CYS A 38 10.22 7.96 -19.74
CA CYS A 38 10.18 7.91 -21.19
C CYS A 38 9.33 9.05 -21.74
N GLU A 39 9.38 9.30 -23.05
CA GLU A 39 8.42 10.17 -23.70
C GLU A 39 7.03 9.54 -23.65
N PRO A 40 5.95 10.30 -23.34
CA PRO A 40 4.59 9.78 -23.27
C PRO A 40 4.16 9.00 -24.53
N SER A 41 4.52 9.49 -25.71
CA SER A 41 4.22 8.84 -26.99
C SER A 41 4.89 7.45 -27.16
N ALA A 42 5.99 7.20 -26.45
CA ALA A 42 6.64 5.89 -26.46
C ALA A 42 5.77 4.75 -25.84
N LEU A 43 4.72 5.09 -25.13
CA LEU A 43 3.76 4.12 -24.60
C LEU A 43 2.63 3.81 -25.57
N GLU A 44 2.40 4.67 -26.57
CA GLU A 44 1.31 4.49 -27.55
C GLU A 44 1.53 3.23 -28.40
N GLY A 45 0.42 2.57 -28.70
CA GLY A 45 0.40 1.31 -29.43
C GLY A 45 0.73 0.05 -28.60
N ARG A 46 1.29 0.21 -27.38
CA ARG A 46 1.58 -0.93 -26.49
C ARG A 46 0.31 -1.52 -25.91
N THR A 47 0.30 -2.82 -25.71
CA THR A 47 -0.81 -3.55 -25.08
C THR A 47 -0.55 -3.75 -23.60
N VAL A 48 -1.52 -3.47 -22.76
CA VAL A 48 -1.51 -3.81 -21.31
C VAL A 48 -1.92 -5.28 -21.17
N HIS A 49 -1.00 -6.18 -20.85
CA HIS A 49 -1.31 -7.61 -20.71
C HIS A 49 -1.93 -7.96 -19.37
N THR A 50 -1.30 -7.52 -18.28
CA THR A 50 -1.74 -7.83 -16.91
C THR A 50 -1.46 -6.66 -15.97
N VAL A 51 -2.21 -6.64 -14.87
CA VAL A 51 -1.94 -5.72 -13.75
C VAL A 51 -1.67 -6.53 -12.50
N THR A 52 -0.46 -6.43 -11.99
CA THR A 52 -0.03 -7.08 -10.76
C THR A 52 0.26 -6.06 -9.66
N ARG A 53 0.58 -6.51 -8.46
CA ARG A 53 0.95 -5.67 -7.33
C ARG A 53 2.25 -6.18 -6.68
N ARG A 54 3.10 -5.24 -6.28
CA ARG A 54 4.24 -5.51 -5.40
C ARG A 54 4.25 -4.47 -4.28
N GLY A 55 3.99 -4.89 -3.04
CA GLY A 55 3.83 -3.99 -1.90
C GLY A 55 2.71 -2.97 -2.13
N LYS A 56 3.08 -1.71 -2.27
CA LYS A 56 2.17 -0.59 -2.55
C LYS A 56 2.29 -0.06 -3.98
N TYR A 57 2.95 -0.80 -4.86
CA TYR A 57 3.05 -0.51 -6.29
C TYR A 57 2.08 -1.37 -7.08
N LEU A 58 1.41 -0.75 -8.05
CA LEU A 58 0.74 -1.43 -9.15
C LEU A 58 1.71 -1.54 -10.32
N ILE A 59 1.67 -2.62 -11.03
CA ILE A 59 2.56 -2.93 -12.15
C ILE A 59 1.71 -3.33 -13.33
N LEU A 60 1.63 -2.46 -14.33
CA LEU A 60 1.01 -2.79 -15.62
C LEU A 60 2.10 -3.40 -16.50
N GLN A 61 1.97 -4.68 -16.82
CA GLN A 61 2.84 -5.36 -17.77
C GLN A 61 2.42 -5.01 -19.19
N MET A 62 3.36 -4.54 -20.00
CA MET A 62 3.15 -4.18 -21.40
C MET A 62 3.98 -5.05 -22.34
N ASP A 63 3.80 -4.91 -23.66
CA ASP A 63 4.59 -5.63 -24.67
C ASP A 63 6.10 -5.47 -24.44
N ASP A 64 6.55 -4.23 -24.27
CA ASP A 64 7.93 -3.88 -24.02
C ASP A 64 8.05 -3.07 -22.72
N GLY A 65 8.18 -3.77 -21.60
CA GLY A 65 8.39 -3.13 -20.32
C GLY A 65 7.17 -3.10 -19.40
N ILE A 66 7.26 -2.25 -18.40
CA ILE A 66 6.27 -2.15 -17.32
C ILE A 66 6.02 -0.68 -16.98
N LEU A 67 4.79 -0.40 -16.59
CA LEU A 67 4.43 0.88 -15.97
C LEU A 67 4.16 0.67 -14.48
N LEU A 68 5.00 1.28 -13.64
CA LEU A 68 4.90 1.24 -12.18
C LEU A 68 4.07 2.42 -11.68
N LEU A 69 3.01 2.16 -10.93
CA LEU A 69 2.20 3.21 -10.31
C LEU A 69 2.28 3.09 -8.79
N HIS A 70 2.45 4.22 -8.12
CA HIS A 70 2.41 4.34 -6.66
C HIS A 70 1.46 5.47 -6.27
N LEU A 71 0.47 5.19 -5.43
CA LEU A 71 -0.58 6.15 -5.07
C LEU A 71 -0.11 7.25 -4.10
N GLY A 72 1.11 7.18 -3.59
CA GLY A 72 1.61 8.17 -2.65
C GLY A 72 0.82 8.24 -1.36
N MET A 73 0.38 9.43 -0.97
CA MET A 73 -0.37 9.65 0.27
C MET A 73 -1.86 9.91 0.03
N SER A 74 -2.22 10.52 -1.09
CA SER A 74 -3.57 10.98 -1.42
C SER A 74 -4.00 10.56 -2.83
N GLY A 75 -3.16 9.81 -3.53
CA GLY A 75 -3.47 9.37 -4.89
C GLY A 75 -4.57 8.31 -4.91
N SER A 76 -5.43 8.42 -5.90
CA SER A 76 -6.44 7.43 -6.27
C SER A 76 -6.42 7.20 -7.79
N LEU A 77 -6.80 6.00 -8.22
CA LEU A 77 -6.97 5.66 -9.62
C LEU A 77 -8.45 5.56 -9.95
N GLN A 78 -8.82 6.03 -11.14
CA GLN A 78 -10.13 5.82 -11.74
C GLN A 78 -9.95 5.12 -13.08
N PHE A 79 -10.82 4.17 -13.40
CA PHE A 79 -10.86 3.52 -14.70
C PHE A 79 -12.31 3.41 -15.20
N ALA A 80 -12.60 4.08 -16.30
CA ALA A 80 -13.92 4.02 -16.95
C ALA A 80 -13.77 4.18 -18.47
N PRO A 81 -14.78 3.75 -19.28
CA PRO A 81 -14.78 3.99 -20.72
C PRO A 81 -14.60 5.47 -21.05
N GLU A 82 -15.27 6.33 -20.30
CA GLU A 82 -15.14 7.79 -20.36
C GLU A 82 -15.01 8.34 -18.94
N LEU A 83 -14.22 9.37 -18.80
CA LEU A 83 -14.06 10.14 -17.56
C LEU A 83 -14.43 11.60 -17.83
N PRO A 84 -14.94 12.34 -16.84
CA PRO A 84 -15.20 13.78 -16.98
C PRO A 84 -13.90 14.53 -17.32
N GLU A 85 -14.01 15.79 -17.71
CA GLU A 85 -12.86 16.65 -17.96
C GLU A 85 -11.85 16.62 -16.81
N ARG A 86 -10.57 16.75 -17.16
CA ARG A 86 -9.48 16.73 -16.18
C ARG A 86 -9.57 17.88 -15.19
N GLY A 87 -9.54 17.55 -13.92
CA GLY A 87 -9.40 18.53 -12.85
C GLY A 87 -7.93 18.91 -12.58
N PRO A 88 -7.70 19.89 -11.69
CA PRO A 88 -6.36 20.45 -11.39
C PRO A 88 -5.41 19.47 -10.70
N HIS A 89 -5.91 18.32 -10.26
CA HIS A 89 -5.16 17.27 -9.54
C HIS A 89 -5.06 15.96 -10.29
N ASP A 90 -5.49 15.93 -11.57
CA ASP A 90 -5.38 14.78 -12.46
C ASP A 90 -4.03 14.88 -13.19
N HIS A 91 -3.08 14.08 -12.75
CA HIS A 91 -1.68 14.27 -13.16
C HIS A 91 -1.16 13.20 -14.10
N PHE A 92 -1.93 12.15 -14.37
CA PHE A 92 -1.60 11.14 -15.36
C PHE A 92 -2.88 10.50 -15.89
N GLU A 93 -2.95 10.32 -17.21
CA GLU A 93 -3.96 9.50 -17.87
C GLU A 93 -3.31 8.57 -18.88
N LEU A 94 -3.77 7.33 -18.89
CA LEU A 94 -3.51 6.34 -19.91
C LEU A 94 -4.82 6.08 -20.66
N HIS A 95 -4.91 6.62 -21.86
CA HIS A 95 -6.05 6.40 -22.77
C HIS A 95 -5.84 5.07 -23.47
N THR A 96 -6.82 4.19 -23.41
CA THR A 96 -6.74 2.85 -24.00
C THR A 96 -7.98 2.51 -24.82
N THR A 97 -7.91 1.46 -25.61
CA THR A 97 -9.05 0.95 -26.39
C THR A 97 -10.25 0.49 -25.53
N ARG A 98 -10.05 0.36 -24.19
CA ARG A 98 -11.09 -0.10 -23.24
C ARG A 98 -11.48 0.94 -22.21
N GLY A 99 -10.91 2.14 -22.27
CA GLY A 99 -11.20 3.22 -21.36
C GLY A 99 -9.97 3.99 -20.92
N VAL A 100 -10.16 4.90 -20.00
CA VAL A 100 -9.15 5.82 -19.48
C VAL A 100 -8.80 5.44 -18.05
N LEU A 101 -7.50 5.21 -17.77
CA LEU A 101 -6.96 5.07 -16.42
C LEU A 101 -6.37 6.42 -16.00
N ARG A 102 -6.95 7.04 -14.97
CA ARG A 102 -6.57 8.37 -14.46
C ARG A 102 -6.00 8.27 -13.05
N LEU A 103 -4.88 8.92 -12.81
CA LEU A 103 -4.33 9.17 -11.46
C LEU A 103 -4.69 10.58 -11.01
N HIS A 104 -5.54 10.64 -9.98
CA HIS A 104 -5.85 11.85 -9.23
C HIS A 104 -4.95 11.92 -7.98
N ASP A 105 -4.14 12.97 -7.80
CA ASP A 105 -3.27 13.09 -6.62
C ASP A 105 -3.03 14.55 -6.20
N PRO A 106 -3.85 15.10 -5.30
CA PRO A 106 -3.73 16.50 -4.86
C PRO A 106 -2.37 16.86 -4.27
N ARG A 107 -1.67 15.91 -3.66
CA ARG A 107 -0.38 16.14 -3.00
C ARG A 107 0.84 15.82 -3.87
N ARG A 108 0.65 15.17 -5.00
CA ARG A 108 1.70 14.76 -5.95
C ARG A 108 2.84 13.92 -5.35
N PHE A 109 2.51 13.10 -4.35
CA PHE A 109 3.43 12.12 -3.77
C PHE A 109 3.32 10.74 -4.43
N GLY A 110 2.39 10.60 -5.34
CA GLY A 110 2.28 9.47 -6.23
C GLY A 110 3.39 9.44 -7.28
N ALA A 111 3.44 8.37 -8.02
CA ALA A 111 4.39 8.22 -9.12
C ALA A 111 3.79 7.32 -10.20
N VAL A 112 4.14 7.63 -11.45
CA VAL A 112 3.96 6.76 -12.60
C VAL A 112 5.31 6.72 -13.30
N VAL A 113 5.90 5.52 -13.41
CA VAL A 113 7.28 5.36 -13.89
C VAL A 113 7.36 4.18 -14.84
N PHE A 114 7.89 4.41 -16.02
CA PHE A 114 8.18 3.36 -16.99
C PHE A 114 9.55 2.72 -16.70
N ALA A 115 9.63 1.42 -16.87
CA ALA A 115 10.88 0.65 -16.88
C ALA A 115 10.83 -0.41 -17.99
N ALA A 116 12.00 -0.71 -18.57
CA ALA A 116 12.11 -1.71 -19.62
C ALA A 116 11.77 -3.14 -19.14
N GLY A 117 11.78 -3.37 -17.82
CA GLY A 117 11.42 -4.65 -17.20
C GLY A 117 11.59 -4.60 -15.70
N MET A 118 11.24 -5.69 -15.00
CA MET A 118 11.35 -5.81 -13.55
C MET A 118 12.80 -5.79 -13.05
N ASP A 119 13.73 -6.23 -13.86
CA ASP A 119 15.16 -6.35 -13.62
C ASP A 119 15.97 -5.13 -14.10
N ALA A 120 15.31 -4.17 -14.75
CA ALA A 120 15.91 -2.94 -15.25
C ALA A 120 15.64 -1.73 -14.33
N PRO A 121 16.55 -0.72 -14.29
CA PRO A 121 16.20 0.57 -13.67
C PRO A 121 15.04 1.24 -14.45
N PRO A 122 14.14 1.95 -13.76
CA PRO A 122 14.11 2.23 -12.32
C PRO A 122 13.44 1.16 -11.45
N ALA A 123 12.85 0.08 -12.02
CA ALA A 123 12.13 -0.94 -11.26
C ALA A 123 12.99 -1.57 -10.16
N THR A 124 14.23 -1.95 -10.46
CA THR A 124 15.16 -2.53 -9.47
C THR A 124 15.45 -1.60 -8.30
N ARG A 125 15.50 -0.28 -8.54
CA ARG A 125 15.70 0.72 -7.46
C ARG A 125 14.47 0.87 -6.57
N LEU A 126 13.27 0.78 -7.15
CA LEU A 126 12.00 0.99 -6.46
C LEU A 126 11.54 -0.26 -5.72
N LEU A 127 11.76 -1.43 -6.31
CA LEU A 127 11.20 -2.71 -5.83
C LEU A 127 12.24 -3.61 -5.17
N GLY A 128 13.52 -3.48 -5.50
CA GLY A 128 14.58 -4.41 -5.09
C GLY A 128 14.87 -4.50 -3.60
N ARG A 129 14.48 -3.47 -2.82
CA ARG A 129 14.62 -3.48 -1.35
C ARG A 129 13.34 -3.84 -0.61
N LEU A 130 12.27 -4.13 -1.33
CA LEU A 130 11.00 -4.48 -0.70
C LEU A 130 11.07 -5.88 -0.09
N GLY A 131 10.61 -5.99 1.15
CA GLY A 131 10.51 -7.24 1.89
C GLY A 131 9.51 -8.24 1.28
N VAL A 132 9.23 -9.31 2.01
CA VAL A 132 8.35 -10.39 1.55
C VAL A 132 6.89 -9.92 1.50
N GLU A 133 6.11 -10.41 0.54
CA GLU A 133 4.66 -10.19 0.47
C GLU A 133 3.96 -10.94 1.61
N PRO A 134 3.21 -10.23 2.48
CA PRO A 134 2.66 -10.82 3.69
C PRO A 134 1.51 -11.80 3.47
N LEU A 135 0.94 -11.84 2.27
CA LEU A 135 -0.18 -12.72 1.92
C LEU A 135 0.21 -13.85 0.97
N GLU A 136 1.51 -14.01 0.71
CA GLU A 136 2.06 -15.07 -0.12
C GLU A 136 2.77 -16.14 0.73
N ALA A 137 2.91 -17.33 0.20
CA ALA A 137 3.54 -18.48 0.89
C ALA A 137 5.00 -18.20 1.33
N GLY A 138 5.67 -17.23 0.68
CA GLY A 138 7.03 -16.82 1.04
C GLY A 138 7.15 -16.07 2.37
N PHE A 139 6.05 -15.61 2.98
CA PHE A 139 6.08 -14.99 4.29
C PHE A 139 6.15 -16.05 5.40
N ASP A 140 7.36 -16.54 5.66
CA ASP A 140 7.65 -17.57 6.65
C ASP A 140 7.85 -16.96 8.05
N PRO A 141 7.19 -17.49 9.11
CA PRO A 141 7.26 -16.92 10.46
C PRO A 141 8.64 -17.00 11.12
N LEU A 142 9.45 -18.00 10.79
CA LEU A 142 10.79 -18.14 11.36
C LEU A 142 11.76 -17.17 10.69
N ARG A 143 11.71 -17.06 9.37
CA ARG A 143 12.48 -16.07 8.61
C ARG A 143 12.11 -14.64 9.01
N PHE A 144 10.82 -14.38 9.22
CA PHE A 144 10.35 -13.09 9.73
C PHE A 144 10.97 -12.77 11.10
N HIS A 145 10.94 -13.72 12.05
CA HIS A 145 11.60 -13.54 13.34
C HIS A 145 13.11 -13.29 13.18
N GLN A 146 13.82 -14.06 12.36
CA GLN A 146 15.25 -13.87 12.09
C GLN A 146 15.56 -12.48 11.52
N ALA A 147 14.75 -11.99 10.59
CA ALA A 147 14.88 -10.64 10.03
C ALA A 147 14.67 -9.55 11.09
N LEU A 148 13.69 -9.71 11.98
CA LEU A 148 13.45 -8.78 13.09
C LEU A 148 14.61 -8.73 14.07
N ARG A 149 15.29 -9.84 14.32
CA ARG A 149 16.49 -9.92 15.20
C ARG A 149 17.65 -9.03 14.73
N GLN A 150 17.67 -8.67 13.45
CA GLN A 150 18.68 -7.76 12.86
C GLN A 150 18.33 -6.28 13.03
N ARG A 151 17.17 -5.94 13.65
CA ARG A 151 16.63 -4.57 13.69
C ARG A 151 16.64 -3.99 15.09
N ARG A 152 17.53 -3.04 15.37
CA ARG A 152 17.65 -2.35 16.67
C ARG A 152 16.70 -1.16 16.83
N ILE A 153 15.70 -1.05 15.96
CA ILE A 153 14.63 -0.03 15.99
C ILE A 153 13.35 -0.59 16.63
N SER A 154 12.37 0.26 16.89
CA SER A 154 11.07 -0.22 17.42
C SER A 154 10.39 -1.15 16.41
N ILE A 155 9.63 -2.12 16.92
CA ILE A 155 8.91 -3.08 16.07
C ILE A 155 8.00 -2.39 15.06
N LYS A 156 7.31 -1.31 15.46
CA LYS A 156 6.49 -0.56 14.52
C LYS A 156 7.32 0.06 13.40
N GLN A 157 8.47 0.67 13.72
CA GLN A 157 9.34 1.24 12.68
C GLN A 157 9.92 0.15 11.77
N ALA A 158 10.23 -1.03 12.30
CA ALA A 158 10.66 -2.17 11.49
C ALA A 158 9.59 -2.61 10.47
N LEU A 159 8.32 -2.67 10.89
CA LEU A 159 7.22 -2.95 9.96
C LEU A 159 7.03 -1.85 8.90
N LEU A 160 7.16 -0.57 9.31
CA LEU A 160 7.00 0.56 8.39
C LEU A 160 8.15 0.71 7.38
N ALA A 161 9.32 0.16 7.67
CA ALA A 161 10.47 0.18 6.76
C ALA A 161 10.19 -0.56 5.44
N GLY A 162 9.35 -1.59 5.48
CA GLY A 162 8.89 -2.30 4.29
C GLY A 162 9.91 -3.24 3.66
N ASP A 163 11.06 -3.45 4.30
CA ASP A 163 12.16 -4.30 3.82
C ASP A 163 12.19 -5.70 4.49
N THR A 164 11.46 -5.89 5.56
CA THR A 164 11.24 -7.20 6.19
C THR A 164 9.94 -7.81 5.70
N VAL A 165 8.86 -7.05 5.77
CA VAL A 165 7.55 -7.35 5.22
C VAL A 165 7.04 -6.12 4.51
N VAL A 166 6.57 -6.25 3.28
CA VAL A 166 6.14 -5.11 2.47
C VAL A 166 4.65 -4.81 2.63
N GLY A 167 4.24 -3.60 2.31
CA GLY A 167 2.82 -3.25 2.23
C GLY A 167 2.17 -2.82 3.53
N VAL A 168 2.71 -3.23 4.69
CA VAL A 168 2.22 -2.83 6.01
C VAL A 168 2.59 -1.37 6.27
N GLY A 169 1.59 -0.51 6.44
CA GLY A 169 1.81 0.90 6.76
C GLY A 169 1.34 1.25 8.17
N ASN A 170 1.01 2.53 8.37
CA ASN A 170 0.74 3.06 9.71
C ASN A 170 -0.54 2.52 10.36
N ILE A 171 -1.56 2.26 9.54
CA ILE A 171 -2.85 1.70 9.98
C ILE A 171 -2.61 0.25 10.40
N TYR A 172 -2.19 -0.56 9.45
CA TYR A 172 -2.12 -2.01 9.64
C TYR A 172 -0.99 -2.45 10.57
N ALA A 173 0.11 -1.68 10.69
CA ALA A 173 1.10 -1.91 11.73
C ALA A 173 0.54 -1.69 13.14
N SER A 174 -0.29 -0.65 13.34
CA SER A 174 -0.92 -0.40 14.64
C SER A 174 -1.92 -1.49 15.01
N GLU A 175 -2.76 -1.90 14.05
CA GLU A 175 -3.77 -2.95 14.23
C GLU A 175 -3.15 -4.34 14.45
N ALA A 176 -2.14 -4.71 13.65
CA ALA A 176 -1.43 -5.98 13.82
C ALA A 176 -0.70 -6.08 15.17
N LEU A 177 -0.07 -4.98 15.60
CA LEU A 177 0.58 -4.93 16.91
C LEU A 177 -0.43 -5.00 18.06
N PHE A 178 -1.62 -4.40 17.90
CA PHE A 178 -2.70 -4.55 18.86
C PHE A 178 -3.18 -6.01 18.92
N ALA A 179 -3.48 -6.63 17.78
CA ALA A 179 -3.93 -8.01 17.71
C ALA A 179 -2.90 -8.99 18.28
N ALA A 180 -1.59 -8.72 18.13
CA ALA A 180 -0.51 -9.51 18.69
C ALA A 180 -0.23 -9.21 20.18
N GLY A 181 -0.85 -8.20 20.79
CA GLY A 181 -0.60 -7.78 22.16
C GLY A 181 0.80 -7.18 22.40
N ILE A 182 1.37 -6.55 21.38
CA ILE A 182 2.75 -6.03 21.41
C ILE A 182 2.74 -4.51 21.41
N ARG A 183 3.44 -3.90 22.37
CA ARG A 183 3.62 -2.44 22.42
C ARG A 183 4.46 -1.97 21.24
N PRO A 184 4.04 -0.93 20.49
CA PRO A 184 4.74 -0.47 19.29
C PRO A 184 6.19 -0.02 19.50
N SER A 185 6.54 0.38 20.73
CA SER A 185 7.89 0.83 21.11
C SER A 185 8.88 -0.28 21.43
N VAL A 186 8.44 -1.53 21.55
CA VAL A 186 9.34 -2.68 21.79
C VAL A 186 10.39 -2.74 20.67
N ARG A 187 11.64 -2.94 21.02
CA ARG A 187 12.71 -3.13 20.02
C ARG A 187 12.49 -4.45 19.28
N ALA A 188 12.59 -4.40 17.95
CA ALA A 188 12.34 -5.56 17.09
C ALA A 188 13.31 -6.71 17.38
N ASP A 189 14.61 -6.42 17.63
CA ASP A 189 15.64 -7.41 17.96
C ASP A 189 15.43 -8.10 19.32
N ARG A 190 14.60 -7.55 20.20
CA ARG A 190 14.25 -8.13 21.50
C ARG A 190 12.94 -8.90 21.51
N LEU A 191 12.25 -8.97 20.37
CA LEU A 191 11.01 -9.71 20.29
C LEU A 191 11.30 -11.21 20.36
N SER A 192 10.71 -11.88 21.36
CA SER A 192 10.85 -13.33 21.49
C SER A 192 10.17 -14.08 20.33
N LYS A 193 10.66 -15.29 20.03
CA LYS A 193 10.10 -16.10 18.93
C LYS A 193 8.58 -16.28 19.04
N PRO A 194 7.97 -16.65 20.19
CA PRO A 194 6.51 -16.77 20.29
C PRO A 194 5.78 -15.46 19.98
N ARG A 195 6.32 -14.32 20.41
CA ARG A 195 5.72 -13.00 20.10
C ARG A 195 5.82 -12.65 18.61
N ALA A 196 6.95 -12.97 17.98
CA ALA A 196 7.14 -12.74 16.55
C ALA A 196 6.20 -13.61 15.71
N LEU A 197 5.97 -14.88 16.11
CA LEU A 197 5.02 -15.77 15.45
C LEU A 197 3.57 -15.25 15.58
N ARG A 198 3.19 -14.76 16.77
CA ARG A 198 1.87 -14.11 16.93
C ARG A 198 1.73 -12.86 16.05
N LEU A 199 2.77 -12.02 15.98
CA LEU A 199 2.76 -10.84 15.14
C LEU A 199 2.65 -11.20 13.65
N HIS A 200 3.37 -12.23 13.21
CA HIS A 200 3.27 -12.75 11.85
C HIS A 200 1.80 -13.13 11.52
N GLY A 201 1.17 -13.97 12.34
CA GLY A 201 -0.24 -14.35 12.15
C GLY A 201 -1.18 -13.15 12.20
N ALA A 202 -0.94 -12.20 13.13
CA ALA A 202 -1.75 -10.98 13.22
C ALA A 202 -1.63 -10.09 11.98
N ILE A 203 -0.46 -9.96 11.37
CA ILE A 203 -0.27 -9.23 10.11
C ILE A 203 -1.15 -9.85 9.01
N VAL A 204 -1.06 -11.16 8.82
CA VAL A 204 -1.84 -11.88 7.80
C VAL A 204 -3.33 -11.68 8.02
N THR A 205 -3.82 -11.95 9.25
CA THR A 205 -5.25 -11.86 9.59
C THR A 205 -5.80 -10.45 9.39
N VAL A 206 -5.08 -9.42 9.87
CA VAL A 206 -5.52 -8.03 9.75
C VAL A 206 -5.57 -7.57 8.29
N LEU A 207 -4.58 -7.93 7.48
CA LEU A 207 -4.57 -7.59 6.06
C LEU A 207 -5.65 -8.31 5.27
N GLN A 208 -5.88 -9.60 5.54
CA GLN A 208 -6.99 -10.36 4.91
C GLN A 208 -8.35 -9.76 5.25
N ARG A 209 -8.58 -9.41 6.54
CA ARG A 209 -9.80 -8.74 6.95
C ARG A 209 -9.98 -7.39 6.28
N ALA A 210 -8.90 -6.60 6.17
CA ALA A 210 -8.93 -5.32 5.49
C ALA A 210 -9.30 -5.47 4.01
N LEU A 211 -8.76 -6.48 3.33
CA LEU A 211 -9.12 -6.78 1.94
C LEU A 211 -10.59 -7.18 1.79
N ALA A 212 -11.11 -8.00 2.70
CA ALA A 212 -12.51 -8.42 2.69
C ALA A 212 -13.48 -7.25 2.91
N LEU A 213 -13.05 -6.21 3.64
CA LEU A 213 -13.81 -4.99 3.89
C LEU A 213 -13.59 -3.88 2.83
N GLY A 214 -12.88 -4.16 1.75
CA GLY A 214 -12.61 -3.18 0.69
C GLY A 214 -11.56 -2.13 1.05
N GLY A 215 -10.69 -2.40 2.03
CA GLY A 215 -9.69 -1.46 2.54
C GLY A 215 -10.24 -0.46 3.56
N SER A 216 -9.40 0.51 3.96
CA SER A 216 -9.80 1.59 4.88
C SER A 216 -10.40 2.77 4.10
N THR A 217 -11.49 3.34 4.60
CA THR A 217 -11.97 4.66 4.14
C THR A 217 -11.02 5.72 4.67
N LEU A 218 -9.96 6.01 3.94
CA LEU A 218 -9.21 7.24 4.11
C LEU A 218 -10.04 8.36 3.46
N ARG A 219 -9.99 9.56 4.02
CA ARG A 219 -10.74 10.74 3.48
C ARG A 219 -10.52 10.96 1.98
N ASP A 220 -9.43 10.43 1.44
CA ASP A 220 -8.95 10.64 0.07
C ASP A 220 -8.82 9.34 -0.73
N PHE A 221 -9.39 8.21 -0.27
CA PHE A 221 -9.30 6.93 -0.98
C PHE A 221 -10.68 6.41 -1.38
N SER A 222 -10.83 6.15 -2.67
CA SER A 222 -11.90 5.32 -3.24
C SER A 222 -11.27 4.29 -4.19
N SER A 223 -11.96 3.17 -4.43
CA SER A 223 -11.57 2.24 -5.50
C SER A 223 -11.63 2.94 -6.86
N ALA A 224 -11.09 2.33 -7.91
CA ALA A 224 -11.17 2.89 -9.26
C ALA A 224 -12.63 3.05 -9.77
N GLU A 225 -13.60 2.49 -9.07
CA GLU A 225 -15.05 2.61 -9.29
C GLU A 225 -15.72 3.60 -8.32
N GLY A 226 -14.96 4.31 -7.48
CA GLY A 226 -15.49 5.27 -6.51
C GLY A 226 -16.04 4.65 -5.21
N GLN A 227 -15.88 3.34 -4.99
CA GLN A 227 -16.34 2.69 -3.76
C GLN A 227 -15.41 2.97 -2.59
N THR A 228 -15.99 3.22 -1.42
CA THR A 228 -15.27 3.45 -0.17
C THR A 228 -15.14 2.16 0.64
N GLY A 229 -13.98 1.93 1.26
CA GLY A 229 -13.78 0.78 2.14
C GLY A 229 -14.32 1.02 3.56
N TYR A 230 -14.55 -0.04 4.33
CA TYR A 230 -15.17 0.02 5.66
C TYR A 230 -14.23 -0.35 6.82
N PHE A 231 -12.98 -0.71 6.57
CA PHE A 231 -12.06 -1.16 7.61
C PHE A 231 -11.83 -0.13 8.72
N GLN A 232 -11.88 1.18 8.43
CA GLN A 232 -11.66 2.20 9.45
C GLN A 232 -12.74 2.18 10.54
N LEU A 233 -13.98 1.82 10.22
CA LEU A 233 -15.05 1.65 11.21
C LEU A 233 -14.79 0.48 12.15
N ASP A 234 -13.99 -0.48 11.70
CA ASP A 234 -13.63 -1.70 12.41
C ASP A 234 -12.30 -1.61 13.17
N ALA A 235 -11.55 -0.52 13.03
CA ALA A 235 -10.25 -0.33 13.67
C ALA A 235 -10.33 -0.46 15.21
N MET A 236 -9.39 -1.21 15.79
CA MET A 236 -9.31 -1.45 17.22
C MET A 236 -8.59 -0.33 17.98
N VAL A 237 -7.53 0.23 17.38
CA VAL A 237 -6.74 1.32 18.01
C VAL A 237 -6.46 2.48 17.07
N TYR A 238 -6.32 2.26 15.74
CA TYR A 238 -5.94 3.32 14.82
C TYR A 238 -7.01 4.42 14.75
N GLY A 239 -6.58 5.67 14.93
CA GLY A 239 -7.48 6.84 14.94
C GLY A 239 -8.37 6.97 16.18
N ARG A 240 -8.18 6.11 17.21
CA ARG A 240 -9.06 6.03 18.39
C ARG A 240 -8.42 6.57 19.67
N ALA A 241 -7.46 7.49 19.58
CA ALA A 241 -6.85 8.13 20.74
C ALA A 241 -7.91 8.74 21.67
N GLY A 242 -7.80 8.48 22.98
CA GLY A 242 -8.74 8.98 23.98
C GLY A 242 -10.08 8.23 24.06
N LEU A 243 -10.34 7.28 23.16
CA LEU A 243 -11.52 6.41 23.23
C LEU A 243 -11.23 5.14 24.04
N PRO A 244 -12.24 4.53 24.67
CA PRO A 244 -12.07 3.26 25.37
C PRO A 244 -11.68 2.14 24.39
N CYS A 245 -10.73 1.32 24.81
CA CYS A 245 -10.33 0.10 24.10
C CYS A 245 -11.53 -0.86 24.03
N ARG A 246 -11.80 -1.38 22.84
CA ARG A 246 -12.95 -2.30 22.61
C ARG A 246 -12.80 -3.65 23.32
N VAL A 247 -11.61 -3.98 23.84
CA VAL A 247 -11.33 -5.24 24.56
C VAL A 247 -11.32 -5.06 26.06
N CYS A 248 -10.63 -4.03 26.60
CA CYS A 248 -10.41 -3.91 28.05
C CYS A 248 -10.92 -2.58 28.66
N GLY A 249 -11.53 -1.70 27.89
CA GLY A 249 -12.04 -0.41 28.36
C GLY A 249 -10.98 0.68 28.63
N SER A 250 -9.70 0.34 28.75
CA SER A 250 -8.62 1.33 28.97
C SER A 250 -8.53 2.29 27.80
N PHE A 251 -8.24 3.57 28.06
CA PHE A 251 -8.13 4.55 26.98
C PHE A 251 -6.97 4.27 26.04
N VAL A 252 -7.25 4.27 24.73
CA VAL A 252 -6.25 4.17 23.67
C VAL A 252 -5.34 5.39 23.73
N LYS A 253 -4.03 5.15 23.76
CA LYS A 253 -3.01 6.20 23.78
C LYS A 253 -2.48 6.46 22.37
N VAL A 254 -2.02 7.69 22.15
CA VAL A 254 -1.29 8.08 20.94
C VAL A 254 0.08 8.64 21.35
N VAL A 255 1.12 8.20 20.62
CA VAL A 255 2.47 8.75 20.74
C VAL A 255 3.03 8.99 19.34
N ARG A 256 4.06 9.82 19.23
CA ARG A 256 4.75 10.06 17.96
C ARG A 256 6.00 9.16 17.89
N GLN A 257 6.11 8.36 16.82
CA GLN A 257 7.28 7.54 16.51
C GLN A 257 7.70 7.77 15.06
N GLY A 258 8.92 8.23 14.83
CA GLY A 258 9.44 8.47 13.47
C GLY A 258 8.49 9.33 12.61
N GLN A 259 8.01 10.45 13.13
CA GLN A 259 7.07 11.38 12.49
C GLN A 259 5.67 10.78 12.17
N ARG A 260 5.32 9.63 12.73
CA ARG A 260 4.01 8.97 12.55
C ARG A 260 3.27 8.89 13.88
N SER A 261 1.97 9.18 13.87
CA SER A 261 1.09 8.90 15.00
C SER A 261 1.00 7.39 15.22
N THR A 262 1.16 6.97 16.45
CA THR A 262 1.17 5.56 16.86
C THR A 262 0.12 5.35 17.93
N PHE A 263 -0.91 4.60 17.60
CA PHE A 263 -2.04 4.31 18.49
C PHE A 263 -1.85 2.94 19.13
N PHE A 264 -2.15 2.82 20.43
CA PHE A 264 -2.05 1.55 21.13
C PHE A 264 -2.87 1.55 22.43
N CYS A 265 -3.29 0.37 22.86
CA CYS A 265 -3.87 0.17 24.20
C CYS A 265 -2.76 -0.18 25.20
N PRO A 266 -2.54 0.62 26.26
CA PRO A 266 -1.48 0.36 27.24
C PRO A 266 -1.69 -0.91 28.06
N SER A 267 -2.93 -1.37 28.19
CA SER A 267 -3.29 -2.57 28.97
C SER A 267 -3.19 -3.85 28.15
N CYS A 268 -3.70 -3.85 26.90
CA CYS A 268 -3.66 -5.03 26.02
C CYS A 268 -2.28 -5.27 25.42
N GLN A 269 -1.52 -4.21 25.13
CA GLN A 269 -0.22 -4.30 24.47
C GLN A 269 0.92 -4.17 25.48
N LYS A 270 1.61 -5.28 25.71
CA LYS A 270 2.71 -5.37 26.70
C LYS A 270 4.07 -4.98 26.09
N PRO A 271 5.03 -4.47 26.94
CA PRO A 271 6.41 -4.25 26.54
C PRO A 271 7.11 -5.51 26.06
#